data_fa7509f59a37730d622d22c6fba13643
#
_entry.id   fa7509f59a37730d622d22c6fba13643
#
_cell.length_a   1.000
_cell.length_b   1.000
_cell.length_c   1.000
_cell.angle_alpha   90.00
_cell.angle_beta   90.00
_cell.angle_gamma   90.00
#
_symmetry.space_group_name_H-M   'P 1'
#
loop_
_entity.id
_entity.type
_entity.pdbx_description
1 polymer ?
#
loop_
_entity_poly.entity_id
_entity_poly.type
_entity_poly.pdbx_seq_one_letter_code
_entity_poly.pdbx_strand_id
1 'polypeptide(L)'
;MNDKLYKHESHTIVLVTGGFDPIHSGHIELFKQARKLGDQLIVGINSDAWLIRKKGQAFMSFNERKTVIENLQMVDNVMSFDDSDDTSCGAIFKLMSTIGFDKKIIFANGGDRNEGNVPEYDTYRDKIEFAYGVGGNVKLNSSSTILENWKQPKVKRNWGWYRVLQDRTGYKIKELVIQPNSSLSMQRHHHRSEHWYILKGTCHMKTDGVAGIQEAELLTNQTFSIDKKIWHQGQNKTNNHCHVLEVQHGEKCVEEDIERRYGGGYTVDEIIEATDQILEE
;
A
#
# COMPACT_ATOMS: atom_id res chain seq x y z
N MET A 1 -23.55 -34.47 -52.74
CA MET A 1 -22.67 -33.31 -52.43
C MET A 1 -23.25 -32.62 -51.20
N ASN A 2 -22.65 -32.88 -50.08
CA ASN A 2 -23.06 -32.26 -48.80
C ASN A 2 -22.19 -31.04 -48.59
N ASP A 3 -22.72 -29.86 -48.90
CA ASP A 3 -22.15 -28.59 -48.45
C ASP A 3 -22.40 -28.43 -46.93
N LYS A 4 -21.48 -28.91 -46.13
CA LYS A 4 -21.37 -28.46 -44.75
C LYS A 4 -20.94 -27.00 -44.78
N LEU A 5 -21.90 -26.10 -44.70
CA LEU A 5 -21.71 -24.71 -44.33
C LEU A 5 -20.92 -24.68 -43.02
N TYR A 6 -19.62 -24.42 -43.09
CA TYR A 6 -18.83 -24.01 -41.96
C TYR A 6 -19.41 -22.66 -41.49
N LYS A 7 -20.25 -22.70 -40.47
CA LYS A 7 -20.53 -21.51 -39.67
C LYS A 7 -19.17 -21.08 -39.13
N HIS A 8 -18.61 -20.00 -39.64
CA HIS A 8 -17.58 -19.24 -38.98
C HIS A 8 -18.19 -18.70 -37.67
N GLU A 9 -18.10 -19.48 -36.59
CA GLU A 9 -18.34 -18.94 -35.26
C GLU A 9 -17.38 -17.77 -35.07
N SER A 10 -17.93 -16.60 -34.88
CA SER A 10 -17.15 -15.39 -34.69
C SER A 10 -16.41 -15.51 -33.37
N HIS A 11 -15.15 -15.89 -33.44
CA HIS A 11 -14.30 -16.04 -32.27
C HIS A 11 -14.06 -14.67 -31.65
N THR A 12 -14.53 -14.45 -30.40
CA THR A 12 -14.40 -13.19 -29.66
C THR A 12 -13.17 -13.24 -28.80
N ILE A 13 -12.27 -12.27 -28.96
CA ILE A 13 -11.05 -12.13 -28.17
C ILE A 13 -11.20 -10.98 -27.20
N VAL A 14 -10.91 -11.23 -25.95
CA VAL A 14 -10.91 -10.22 -24.90
C VAL A 14 -9.48 -9.78 -24.61
N LEU A 15 -9.24 -8.49 -24.65
CA LEU A 15 -7.96 -7.88 -24.28
C LEU A 15 -8.11 -7.14 -22.95
N VAL A 16 -7.20 -7.42 -22.05
CA VAL A 16 -6.99 -6.64 -20.79
C VAL A 16 -5.57 -6.15 -20.79
N THR A 17 -5.33 -4.90 -20.38
CA THR A 17 -3.97 -4.34 -20.27
C THR A 17 -3.70 -3.78 -18.88
N GLY A 18 -2.43 -3.78 -18.47
CA GLY A 18 -2.02 -3.19 -17.21
C GLY A 18 -0.59 -3.50 -16.77
N GLY A 19 -0.15 -2.84 -15.73
CA GLY A 19 1.17 -3.08 -15.13
C GLY A 19 1.24 -4.35 -14.30
N PHE A 20 0.17 -4.71 -13.58
CA PHE A 20 0.05 -5.91 -12.74
C PHE A 20 1.24 -6.08 -11.77
N ASP A 21 1.64 -5.01 -11.12
CA ASP A 21 2.89 -4.93 -10.35
C ASP A 21 2.67 -4.36 -8.93
N PRO A 22 2.59 -5.24 -7.90
CA PRO A 22 2.42 -6.68 -7.99
C PRO A 22 1.00 -7.08 -8.43
N ILE A 23 0.86 -8.31 -8.91
CA ILE A 23 -0.45 -8.91 -9.15
C ILE A 23 -1.19 -9.14 -7.83
N HIS A 24 -2.50 -8.96 -7.82
CA HIS A 24 -3.33 -9.10 -6.61
C HIS A 24 -4.74 -9.61 -6.94
N SER A 25 -5.54 -9.90 -5.89
CA SER A 25 -6.89 -10.47 -6.03
C SER A 25 -7.82 -9.68 -6.96
N GLY A 26 -7.72 -8.34 -6.98
CA GLY A 26 -8.48 -7.50 -7.91
C GLY A 26 -8.14 -7.74 -9.38
N HIS A 27 -6.87 -7.98 -9.71
CA HIS A 27 -6.47 -8.36 -11.06
C HIS A 27 -6.97 -9.76 -11.43
N ILE A 28 -6.94 -10.71 -10.49
CA ILE A 28 -7.46 -12.06 -10.69
C ILE A 28 -8.96 -12.01 -10.98
N GLU A 29 -9.71 -11.19 -10.25
CA GLU A 29 -11.15 -11.03 -10.49
C GLU A 29 -11.44 -10.36 -11.83
N LEU A 30 -10.67 -9.33 -12.22
CA LEU A 30 -10.72 -8.74 -13.55
C LEU A 30 -10.54 -9.81 -14.65
N PHE A 31 -9.50 -10.63 -14.54
CA PHE A 31 -9.23 -11.67 -15.53
C PHE A 31 -10.34 -12.73 -15.59
N LYS A 32 -10.87 -13.16 -14.42
CA LYS A 32 -12.00 -14.11 -14.37
C LYS A 32 -13.25 -13.57 -15.04
N GLN A 33 -13.60 -12.31 -14.81
CA GLN A 33 -14.78 -11.71 -15.41
C GLN A 33 -14.54 -11.37 -16.90
N ALA A 34 -13.36 -10.89 -17.27
CA ALA A 34 -12.99 -10.64 -18.66
C ALA A 34 -13.06 -11.93 -19.49
N ARG A 35 -12.57 -13.06 -18.97
CA ARG A 35 -12.63 -14.36 -19.67
C ARG A 35 -14.06 -14.81 -20.02
N LYS A 36 -15.07 -14.34 -19.29
CA LYS A 36 -16.48 -14.67 -19.57
C LYS A 36 -17.08 -13.85 -20.71
N LEU A 37 -16.41 -12.79 -21.17
CA LEU A 37 -16.88 -11.92 -22.23
C LEU A 37 -16.55 -12.46 -23.66
N GLY A 38 -15.67 -13.46 -23.75
CA GLY A 38 -15.27 -14.01 -25.03
C GLY A 38 -14.63 -15.39 -24.93
N ASP A 39 -14.15 -15.87 -26.06
CA ASP A 39 -13.61 -17.23 -26.24
C ASP A 39 -12.14 -17.33 -25.79
N GLN A 40 -11.40 -16.22 -25.85
CA GLN A 40 -10.02 -16.13 -25.42
C GLN A 40 -9.76 -14.84 -24.62
N LEU A 41 -8.93 -14.94 -23.58
CA LEU A 41 -8.41 -13.80 -22.84
C LEU A 41 -6.94 -13.61 -23.15
N ILE A 42 -6.61 -12.46 -23.72
CA ILE A 42 -5.23 -12.01 -23.92
C ILE A 42 -4.93 -10.89 -22.94
N VAL A 43 -3.78 -11.00 -22.25
CA VAL A 43 -3.33 -9.98 -21.29
C VAL A 43 -2.12 -9.24 -21.85
N GLY A 44 -2.27 -7.95 -22.10
CA GLY A 44 -1.17 -7.04 -22.45
C GLY A 44 -0.52 -6.50 -21.20
N ILE A 45 0.78 -6.76 -21.03
CA ILE A 45 1.54 -6.30 -19.86
C ILE A 45 2.36 -5.07 -20.23
N ASN A 46 2.23 -3.99 -19.45
CA ASN A 46 3.06 -2.81 -19.60
C ASN A 46 4.53 -3.12 -19.31
N SER A 47 5.42 -2.40 -19.97
CA SER A 47 6.87 -2.53 -19.80
C SER A 47 7.35 -2.08 -18.40
N ASP A 48 8.57 -2.50 -18.03
CA ASP A 48 9.23 -2.00 -16.81
C ASP A 48 9.50 -0.49 -16.92
N ALA A 49 9.81 -0.01 -18.13
CA ALA A 49 9.99 1.41 -18.39
C ALA A 49 8.72 2.22 -18.10
N TRP A 50 7.55 1.71 -18.48
CA TRP A 50 6.27 2.33 -18.15
C TRP A 50 6.03 2.36 -16.64
N LEU A 51 6.30 1.27 -15.92
CA LEU A 51 6.18 1.23 -14.46
C LEU A 51 7.10 2.24 -13.77
N ILE A 52 8.34 2.38 -14.26
CA ILE A 52 9.28 3.38 -13.73
C ILE A 52 8.74 4.80 -13.96
N ARG A 53 8.21 5.12 -15.17
CA ARG A 53 7.59 6.43 -15.44
C ARG A 53 6.38 6.70 -14.53
N LYS A 54 5.53 5.70 -14.31
CA LYS A 54 4.26 5.85 -13.54
C LYS A 54 4.42 5.75 -12.03
N LYS A 55 5.36 4.96 -11.53
CA LYS A 55 5.48 4.61 -10.10
C LYS A 55 6.88 4.83 -9.52
N GLY A 56 7.84 5.29 -10.32
CA GLY A 56 9.24 5.47 -9.93
C GLY A 56 10.08 4.19 -9.94
N GLN A 57 9.46 3.01 -9.96
CA GLN A 57 10.15 1.70 -9.99
C GLN A 57 9.21 0.59 -10.45
N ALA A 58 9.77 -0.50 -10.94
CA ALA A 58 9.11 -1.78 -11.08
C ALA A 58 9.43 -2.64 -9.84
N PHE A 59 8.41 -3.24 -9.22
CA PHE A 59 8.59 -4.19 -8.11
C PHE A 59 8.97 -5.58 -8.63
N MET A 60 8.27 -6.04 -9.66
CA MET A 60 8.55 -7.27 -10.38
C MET A 60 8.98 -6.94 -11.80
N SER A 61 10.03 -7.62 -12.31
CA SER A 61 10.42 -7.48 -13.71
C SER A 61 9.31 -7.92 -14.65
N PHE A 62 9.37 -7.45 -15.89
CA PHE A 62 8.41 -7.85 -16.93
C PHE A 62 8.31 -9.39 -17.05
N ASN A 63 9.44 -10.08 -17.03
CA ASN A 63 9.48 -11.54 -17.16
C ASN A 63 8.81 -12.24 -15.98
N GLU A 64 9.01 -11.78 -14.75
CA GLU A 64 8.33 -12.32 -13.58
C GLU A 64 6.81 -12.13 -13.67
N ARG A 65 6.36 -10.92 -14.01
CA ARG A 65 4.93 -10.62 -14.17
C ARG A 65 4.30 -11.46 -15.28
N LYS A 66 5.02 -11.59 -16.40
CA LYS A 66 4.62 -12.44 -17.52
C LYS A 66 4.47 -13.90 -17.08
N THR A 67 5.50 -14.47 -16.43
CA THR A 67 5.50 -15.86 -15.96
C THR A 67 4.33 -16.13 -15.02
N VAL A 68 4.04 -15.22 -14.08
CA VAL A 68 2.89 -15.39 -13.18
C VAL A 68 1.56 -15.38 -13.93
N ILE A 69 1.37 -14.41 -14.84
CA ILE A 69 0.09 -14.21 -15.53
C ILE A 69 -0.17 -15.30 -16.57
N GLU A 70 0.82 -15.74 -17.34
CA GLU A 70 0.66 -16.79 -18.36
C GLU A 70 0.33 -18.18 -17.76
N ASN A 71 0.59 -18.38 -16.46
CA ASN A 71 0.23 -19.60 -15.75
C ASN A 71 -1.13 -19.54 -15.03
N LEU A 72 -1.91 -18.47 -15.23
CA LEU A 72 -3.27 -18.36 -14.69
C LEU A 72 -4.25 -19.07 -15.62
N GLN A 73 -5.05 -19.97 -15.08
CA GLN A 73 -5.99 -20.83 -15.83
C GLN A 73 -6.94 -20.05 -16.76
N MET A 74 -7.30 -18.81 -16.40
CA MET A 74 -8.22 -17.99 -17.19
C MET A 74 -7.53 -17.19 -18.30
N VAL A 75 -6.22 -17.19 -18.38
CA VAL A 75 -5.43 -16.44 -19.38
C VAL A 75 -4.97 -17.39 -20.48
N ASP A 76 -5.33 -17.10 -21.72
CA ASP A 76 -4.94 -17.91 -22.87
C ASP A 76 -3.60 -17.47 -23.46
N ASN A 77 -3.27 -16.15 -23.39
CA ASN A 77 -2.00 -15.64 -23.88
C ASN A 77 -1.60 -14.33 -23.17
N VAL A 78 -0.30 -14.05 -23.18
CA VAL A 78 0.28 -12.82 -22.64
C VAL A 78 1.12 -12.14 -23.72
N MET A 79 0.97 -10.83 -23.87
CA MET A 79 1.72 -10.06 -24.85
C MET A 79 2.38 -8.82 -24.28
N SER A 80 3.56 -8.50 -24.82
CA SER A 80 4.17 -7.18 -24.69
C SER A 80 3.66 -6.25 -25.78
N PHE A 81 3.68 -4.95 -25.54
CA PHE A 81 3.31 -3.95 -26.53
C PHE A 81 4.14 -2.68 -26.32
N ASP A 82 4.12 -1.77 -27.29
CA ASP A 82 4.71 -0.45 -27.15
C ASP A 82 3.77 0.42 -26.31
N ASP A 83 4.27 0.88 -25.17
CA ASP A 83 3.59 1.75 -24.22
C ASP A 83 4.35 3.07 -23.97
N SER A 84 5.17 3.47 -24.95
CA SER A 84 5.98 4.69 -24.86
C SER A 84 5.14 5.97 -24.82
N ASP A 85 3.92 5.93 -25.36
CA ASP A 85 2.92 7.00 -25.35
C ASP A 85 2.00 6.99 -24.12
N ASP A 86 2.27 6.10 -23.15
CA ASP A 86 1.48 5.89 -21.93
C ASP A 86 0.03 5.40 -22.16
N THR A 87 -0.28 4.91 -23.35
CA THR A 87 -1.59 4.31 -23.72
C THR A 87 -1.49 2.82 -23.97
N SER A 88 -2.64 2.13 -24.09
CA SER A 88 -2.74 0.75 -24.55
C SER A 88 -3.05 0.65 -26.04
N CYS A 89 -2.97 1.74 -26.79
CA CYS A 89 -3.19 1.76 -28.24
C CYS A 89 -2.26 0.79 -28.96
N GLY A 90 -1.00 0.71 -28.53
CA GLY A 90 -0.03 -0.25 -29.06
C GLY A 90 -0.43 -1.72 -28.85
N ALA A 91 -1.10 -2.03 -27.73
CA ALA A 91 -1.61 -3.39 -27.48
C ALA A 91 -2.77 -3.74 -28.43
N ILE A 92 -3.74 -2.83 -28.58
CA ILE A 92 -4.89 -3.03 -29.47
C ILE A 92 -4.42 -3.19 -30.92
N PHE A 93 -3.54 -2.28 -31.38
CA PHE A 93 -2.99 -2.34 -32.73
C PHE A 93 -2.22 -3.64 -32.99
N LYS A 94 -1.37 -4.06 -32.08
CA LYS A 94 -0.61 -5.30 -32.19
C LYS A 94 -1.53 -6.52 -32.24
N LEU A 95 -2.57 -6.56 -31.40
CA LEU A 95 -3.55 -7.64 -31.41
C LEU A 95 -4.29 -7.69 -32.73
N MET A 96 -4.87 -6.59 -33.21
CA MET A 96 -5.57 -6.50 -34.49
C MET A 96 -4.69 -6.95 -35.67
N SER A 97 -3.44 -6.53 -35.68
CA SER A 97 -2.47 -6.88 -36.72
C SER A 97 -2.10 -8.37 -36.71
N THR A 98 -2.19 -9.02 -35.54
CA THR A 98 -1.82 -10.44 -35.38
C THR A 98 -2.99 -11.38 -35.77
N ILE A 99 -4.21 -11.02 -35.36
CA ILE A 99 -5.39 -11.92 -35.55
C ILE A 99 -6.25 -11.59 -36.76
N GLY A 100 -6.03 -10.42 -37.37
CA GLY A 100 -6.86 -9.85 -38.46
C GLY A 100 -7.82 -8.79 -37.95
N PHE A 101 -8.07 -7.79 -38.79
CA PHE A 101 -8.88 -6.60 -38.44
C PHE A 101 -10.40 -6.88 -38.46
N ASP A 102 -10.80 -8.05 -38.91
CA ASP A 102 -12.17 -8.53 -39.03
C ASP A 102 -12.65 -9.30 -37.78
N LYS A 103 -11.77 -9.55 -36.84
CA LYS A 103 -12.10 -10.30 -35.62
C LYS A 103 -12.76 -9.42 -34.60
N LYS A 104 -13.69 -9.99 -33.85
CA LYS A 104 -14.34 -9.32 -32.73
C LYS A 104 -13.37 -9.24 -31.54
N ILE A 105 -13.07 -8.00 -31.14
CA ILE A 105 -12.22 -7.70 -29.95
C ILE A 105 -13.06 -6.94 -28.94
N ILE A 106 -12.96 -7.33 -27.67
CA ILE A 106 -13.51 -6.62 -26.53
C ILE A 106 -12.33 -6.13 -25.68
N PHE A 107 -12.16 -4.81 -25.53
CA PHE A 107 -11.18 -4.23 -24.62
C PHE A 107 -11.83 -4.07 -23.25
N ALA A 108 -11.47 -4.94 -22.31
CA ALA A 108 -12.09 -5.03 -21.00
C ALA A 108 -11.31 -4.22 -19.96
N ASN A 109 -12.01 -3.31 -19.31
CA ASN A 109 -11.49 -2.36 -18.33
C ASN A 109 -12.16 -2.55 -16.97
N GLY A 110 -11.35 -2.60 -15.91
CA GLY A 110 -11.82 -2.75 -14.53
C GLY A 110 -11.76 -1.46 -13.73
N GLY A 111 -12.32 -1.51 -12.51
CA GLY A 111 -12.27 -0.40 -11.58
C GLY A 111 -13.07 0.82 -12.02
N ASP A 112 -12.45 1.99 -11.90
CA ASP A 112 -13.03 3.31 -12.18
C ASP A 112 -12.89 3.77 -13.66
N ARG A 113 -12.53 2.84 -14.57
CA ARG A 113 -12.39 3.12 -16.00
C ARG A 113 -13.74 3.31 -16.69
N ASN A 114 -13.79 4.33 -17.56
CA ASN A 114 -14.96 4.66 -18.39
C ASN A 114 -14.51 5.37 -19.67
N GLU A 115 -15.43 5.69 -20.57
CA GLU A 115 -15.14 6.35 -21.85
C GLU A 115 -14.34 7.66 -21.69
N GLY A 116 -14.58 8.42 -20.65
CA GLY A 116 -13.92 9.72 -20.42
C GLY A 116 -12.49 9.64 -19.90
N ASN A 117 -12.03 8.45 -19.46
CA ASN A 117 -10.68 8.27 -18.90
C ASN A 117 -9.88 7.11 -19.51
N VAL A 118 -10.34 6.54 -20.61
CA VAL A 118 -9.66 5.51 -21.40
C VAL A 118 -9.25 6.13 -22.74
N PRO A 119 -7.98 6.56 -22.91
CA PRO A 119 -7.54 7.30 -24.10
C PRO A 119 -7.67 6.49 -25.39
N GLU A 120 -7.71 5.16 -25.30
CA GLU A 120 -7.90 4.24 -26.43
C GLU A 120 -9.31 4.37 -27.07
N TYR A 121 -10.30 4.88 -26.32
CA TYR A 121 -11.69 4.97 -26.77
C TYR A 121 -11.83 5.81 -28.04
N ASP A 122 -11.28 7.01 -28.07
CA ASP A 122 -11.38 7.91 -29.22
C ASP A 122 -10.78 7.32 -30.50
N THR A 123 -9.73 6.49 -30.37
CA THR A 123 -9.03 5.89 -31.51
C THR A 123 -9.70 4.63 -32.04
N TYR A 124 -10.34 3.86 -31.15
CA TYR A 124 -10.77 2.50 -31.46
C TYR A 124 -12.27 2.21 -31.28
N ARG A 125 -13.09 3.16 -30.81
CA ARG A 125 -14.54 2.97 -30.56
C ARG A 125 -15.33 2.43 -31.74
N ASP A 126 -14.93 2.74 -32.98
CA ASP A 126 -15.59 2.26 -34.21
C ASP A 126 -15.01 0.93 -34.72
N LYS A 127 -13.99 0.38 -34.04
CA LYS A 127 -13.23 -0.80 -34.48
C LYS A 127 -13.33 -1.99 -33.53
N ILE A 128 -13.51 -1.74 -32.25
CA ILE A 128 -13.59 -2.76 -31.20
C ILE A 128 -14.66 -2.42 -30.18
N GLU A 129 -15.09 -3.37 -29.40
CA GLU A 129 -15.99 -3.14 -28.26
C GLU A 129 -15.21 -2.77 -27.00
N PHE A 130 -15.79 -1.91 -26.18
CA PHE A 130 -15.26 -1.54 -24.87
C PHE A 130 -16.18 -2.07 -23.78
N ALA A 131 -15.62 -2.78 -22.80
CA ALA A 131 -16.32 -3.24 -21.61
C ALA A 131 -15.72 -2.55 -20.37
N TYR A 132 -16.57 -1.94 -19.55
CA TYR A 132 -16.18 -1.21 -18.35
C TYR A 132 -16.73 -1.90 -17.09
N GLY A 133 -16.11 -1.62 -15.94
CA GLY A 133 -16.52 -2.20 -14.65
C GLY A 133 -16.29 -3.70 -14.54
N VAL A 134 -15.46 -4.26 -15.42
CA VAL A 134 -15.17 -5.70 -15.44
C VAL A 134 -14.38 -6.07 -14.18
N GLY A 135 -14.90 -7.02 -13.40
CA GLY A 135 -14.30 -7.40 -12.11
C GLY A 135 -14.73 -6.52 -10.93
N GLY A 136 -15.70 -5.61 -11.15
CA GLY A 136 -16.30 -4.76 -10.12
C GLY A 136 -15.82 -3.32 -10.15
N ASN A 137 -16.70 -2.41 -9.73
CA ASN A 137 -16.46 -0.96 -9.70
C ASN A 137 -15.75 -0.49 -8.42
N VAL A 138 -15.63 -1.35 -7.40
CA VAL A 138 -14.98 -1.03 -6.14
C VAL A 138 -13.52 -1.49 -6.20
N LYS A 139 -12.60 -0.55 -6.09
CA LYS A 139 -11.17 -0.84 -6.01
C LYS A 139 -10.85 -1.44 -4.63
N LEU A 140 -11.07 -2.74 -4.47
CA LEU A 140 -10.84 -3.47 -3.22
C LEU A 140 -9.36 -3.45 -2.79
N ASN A 141 -8.44 -3.29 -3.75
CA ASN A 141 -7.00 -3.31 -3.50
C ASN A 141 -6.25 -2.54 -4.59
N SER A 142 -5.03 -2.11 -4.30
CA SER A 142 -4.13 -1.59 -5.33
C SER A 142 -2.70 -2.10 -5.11
N SER A 143 -1.97 -2.32 -6.19
CA SER A 143 -0.56 -2.67 -6.14
C SER A 143 0.25 -1.68 -5.30
N SER A 144 -0.03 -0.37 -5.42
CA SER A 144 0.66 0.67 -4.65
C SER A 144 0.40 0.55 -3.15
N THR A 145 -0.85 0.32 -2.74
CA THR A 145 -1.22 0.12 -1.32
C THR A 145 -0.58 -1.14 -0.75
N ILE A 146 -0.55 -2.23 -1.53
CA ILE A 146 0.10 -3.48 -1.11
C ILE A 146 1.59 -3.25 -0.88
N LEU A 147 2.27 -2.59 -1.83
CA LEU A 147 3.70 -2.28 -1.72
C LEU A 147 4.01 -1.33 -0.57
N GLU A 148 3.18 -0.31 -0.35
CA GLU A 148 3.34 0.60 0.78
C GLU A 148 3.22 -0.15 2.11
N ASN A 149 2.18 -0.97 2.26
CA ASN A 149 1.98 -1.77 3.47
C ASN A 149 3.09 -2.80 3.68
N TRP A 150 3.68 -3.34 2.61
CA TRP A 150 4.79 -4.26 2.72
C TRP A 150 6.10 -3.56 3.09
N LYS A 151 6.40 -2.41 2.49
CA LYS A 151 7.62 -1.63 2.78
C LYS A 151 7.60 -0.98 4.16
N GLN A 152 6.44 -0.54 4.60
CA GLN A 152 6.25 0.21 5.84
C GLN A 152 5.01 -0.31 6.58
N PRO A 153 5.08 -1.55 7.12
CA PRO A 153 3.95 -2.16 7.80
C PRO A 153 3.54 -1.35 9.03
N LYS A 154 2.22 -1.23 9.22
CA LYS A 154 1.66 -0.61 10.42
C LYS A 154 1.68 -1.61 11.57
N VAL A 155 2.36 -1.26 12.64
CA VAL A 155 2.38 -2.03 13.89
C VAL A 155 1.27 -1.50 14.80
N LYS A 156 0.22 -2.29 14.99
CA LYS A 156 -0.93 -1.93 15.85
C LYS A 156 -0.57 -2.00 17.33
N ARG A 157 -1.12 -1.07 18.12
CA ARG A 157 -1.02 -0.96 19.58
C ARG A 157 -2.39 -0.57 20.15
N ASN A 158 -2.58 -0.69 21.45
CA ASN A 158 -3.81 -0.28 22.12
C ASN A 158 -4.12 1.21 21.98
N TRP A 159 -3.08 2.04 21.80
CA TRP A 159 -3.19 3.49 21.65
C TRP A 159 -3.32 3.94 20.17
N GLY A 160 -3.23 3.03 19.19
CA GLY A 160 -3.26 3.34 17.76
C GLY A 160 -2.30 2.47 16.96
N TRP A 161 -1.39 3.07 16.22
CA TRP A 161 -0.39 2.36 15.45
C TRP A 161 0.82 3.23 15.15
N TYR A 162 1.93 2.58 14.80
CA TYR A 162 3.09 3.25 14.21
C TYR A 162 3.60 2.48 12.98
N ARG A 163 4.41 3.17 12.18
CA ARG A 163 5.22 2.55 11.14
C ARG A 163 6.61 3.15 11.11
N VAL A 164 7.59 2.34 10.75
CA VAL A 164 8.98 2.80 10.54
C VAL A 164 9.08 3.32 9.12
N LEU A 165 9.42 4.59 8.98
CA LEU A 165 9.64 5.24 7.68
C LEU A 165 11.08 5.05 7.23
N GLN A 166 12.02 5.11 8.17
CA GLN A 166 13.45 4.91 7.92
C GLN A 166 14.14 4.35 9.16
N ASP A 167 15.03 3.38 8.95
CA ASP A 167 15.90 2.81 9.98
C ASP A 167 17.34 2.80 9.47
N ARG A 168 18.24 3.47 10.19
CA ARG A 168 19.66 3.62 9.84
C ARG A 168 20.50 3.60 11.11
N THR A 169 21.79 3.34 10.96
CA THR A 169 22.75 3.47 12.05
C THR A 169 22.70 4.90 12.60
N GLY A 170 22.42 5.05 13.89
CA GLY A 170 22.39 6.32 14.58
C GLY A 170 21.07 7.08 14.54
N TYR A 171 20.09 6.68 13.71
CA TYR A 171 18.77 7.30 13.74
C TYR A 171 17.66 6.38 13.20
N LYS A 172 16.43 6.61 13.67
CA LYS A 172 15.21 5.97 13.18
C LYS A 172 14.09 7.02 13.06
N ILE A 173 13.29 6.92 12.00
CA ILE A 173 12.13 7.80 11.77
C ILE A 173 10.88 6.95 11.78
N LYS A 174 9.89 7.35 12.59
CA LYS A 174 8.59 6.70 12.69
C LYS A 174 7.46 7.69 12.45
N GLU A 175 6.37 7.22 11.89
CA GLU A 175 5.06 7.87 12.01
C GLU A 175 4.26 7.13 13.09
N LEU A 176 3.77 7.88 14.08
CA LEU A 176 2.85 7.39 15.09
C LEU A 176 1.49 8.02 14.87
N VAL A 177 0.43 7.23 15.02
CA VAL A 177 -0.95 7.74 14.99
C VAL A 177 -1.65 7.34 16.28
N ILE A 178 -1.89 8.34 17.13
CA ILE A 178 -2.53 8.17 18.43
C ILE A 178 -4.04 8.36 18.22
N GLN A 179 -4.82 7.33 18.58
CA GLN A 179 -6.27 7.35 18.48
C GLN A 179 -6.89 8.40 19.44
N PRO A 180 -8.14 8.82 19.18
CA PRO A 180 -8.89 9.65 20.11
C PRO A 180 -8.87 9.09 21.55
N ASN A 181 -8.71 9.96 22.54
CA ASN A 181 -8.73 9.62 23.95
C ASN A 181 -7.79 8.48 24.35
N SER A 182 -6.61 8.43 23.72
CA SER A 182 -5.61 7.39 23.93
C SER A 182 -4.25 7.98 24.27
N SER A 183 -3.39 7.20 24.91
CA SER A 183 -2.04 7.61 25.31
C SER A 183 -1.03 6.49 25.13
N LEU A 184 0.20 6.87 24.80
CA LEU A 184 1.35 5.98 24.89
C LEU A 184 1.63 5.67 26.37
N SER A 185 2.46 4.66 26.63
CA SER A 185 2.99 4.45 27.98
C SER A 185 3.87 5.64 28.42
N MET A 186 3.95 5.89 29.72
CA MET A 186 5.03 6.70 30.28
C MET A 186 6.32 5.91 30.12
N GLN A 187 7.28 6.43 29.37
CA GLN A 187 8.49 5.70 28.96
C GLN A 187 9.73 6.58 28.95
N ARG A 188 10.91 5.98 29.01
CA ARG A 188 12.19 6.64 28.78
C ARG A 188 13.15 5.76 28.00
N HIS A 189 14.19 6.37 27.42
CA HIS A 189 15.21 5.72 26.61
C HIS A 189 16.60 6.06 27.13
N HIS A 190 17.47 5.05 27.19
CA HIS A 190 18.82 5.23 27.74
C HIS A 190 19.85 5.65 26.69
N HIS A 191 19.65 5.21 25.43
CA HIS A 191 20.65 5.33 24.38
C HIS A 191 20.25 6.27 23.23
N ARG A 192 18.99 6.76 23.22
CA ARG A 192 18.48 7.67 22.20
C ARG A 192 17.74 8.86 22.80
N SER A 193 17.76 9.97 22.09
CA SER A 193 16.85 11.12 22.22
C SER A 193 15.77 11.04 21.15
N GLU A 194 14.68 11.77 21.34
CA GLU A 194 13.58 11.82 20.38
C GLU A 194 13.22 13.27 20.06
N HIS A 195 12.86 13.50 18.81
CA HIS A 195 12.32 14.77 18.34
C HIS A 195 10.98 14.50 17.66
N TRP A 196 9.93 15.09 18.20
CA TRP A 196 8.57 14.91 17.72
C TRP A 196 8.10 16.13 16.95
N TYR A 197 7.46 15.92 15.81
CA TYR A 197 6.80 16.93 15.01
C TYR A 197 5.33 16.53 14.83
N ILE A 198 4.40 17.41 15.18
CA ILE A 198 2.96 17.14 15.05
C ILE A 198 2.53 17.41 13.62
N LEU A 199 2.27 16.33 12.86
CA LEU A 199 1.83 16.41 11.47
C LEU A 199 0.35 16.83 11.36
N LYS A 200 -0.48 16.36 12.33
CA LYS A 200 -1.92 16.64 12.34
C LYS A 200 -2.51 16.36 13.72
N GLY A 201 -3.46 17.20 14.13
CA GLY A 201 -4.15 17.05 15.41
C GLY A 201 -3.42 17.73 16.56
N THR A 202 -3.67 17.25 17.77
CA THR A 202 -3.11 17.80 19.01
C THR A 202 -2.52 16.68 19.84
N CYS A 203 -1.31 16.88 20.37
CA CYS A 203 -0.64 15.97 21.27
C CYS A 203 -0.40 16.68 22.62
N HIS A 204 -0.86 16.09 23.71
CA HIS A 204 -0.50 16.51 25.05
C HIS A 204 0.75 15.73 25.49
N MET A 205 1.87 16.41 25.57
CA MET A 205 3.13 15.84 26.02
C MET A 205 3.26 16.01 27.54
N LYS A 206 3.58 14.93 28.21
CA LYS A 206 3.95 14.92 29.64
C LYS A 206 5.37 14.41 29.75
N THR A 207 6.22 15.14 30.50
CA THR A 207 7.58 14.73 30.80
C THR A 207 7.81 14.78 32.33
N ASP A 208 8.71 13.90 32.80
CA ASP A 208 9.17 13.89 34.21
C ASP A 208 10.69 13.74 34.20
N GLY A 209 11.36 14.77 34.60
CA GLY A 209 12.83 14.91 34.62
C GLY A 209 13.32 15.60 35.86
N VAL A 210 14.55 16.11 35.83
CA VAL A 210 15.20 16.79 36.98
C VAL A 210 14.38 17.99 37.47
N ALA A 211 13.67 18.68 36.58
CA ALA A 211 12.82 19.82 36.93
C ALA A 211 11.40 19.41 37.38
N GLY A 212 11.16 18.11 37.59
CA GLY A 212 9.85 17.55 37.90
C GLY A 212 8.94 17.38 36.68
N ILE A 213 7.64 17.18 36.94
CA ILE A 213 6.63 16.95 35.91
C ILE A 213 6.34 18.26 35.16
N GLN A 214 6.41 18.18 33.82
CA GLN A 214 6.03 19.26 32.92
C GLN A 214 5.00 18.73 31.92
N GLU A 215 4.06 19.59 31.55
CA GLU A 215 3.03 19.28 30.53
C GLU A 215 3.03 20.38 29.47
N ALA A 216 2.87 19.99 28.22
CA ALA A 216 2.75 20.89 27.08
C ALA A 216 1.68 20.38 26.11
N GLU A 217 0.88 21.28 25.57
CA GLU A 217 -0.01 21.01 24.47
C GLU A 217 0.68 21.38 23.15
N LEU A 218 0.81 20.44 22.25
CA LEU A 218 1.46 20.58 20.95
C LEU A 218 0.41 20.51 19.86
N LEU A 219 0.30 21.58 19.09
CA LEU A 219 -0.58 21.68 17.93
C LEU A 219 0.14 21.28 16.63
N THR A 220 -0.62 21.09 15.58
CA THR A 220 -0.06 20.86 14.22
C THR A 220 1.05 21.87 13.89
N ASN A 221 2.14 21.39 13.30
CA ASN A 221 3.38 22.11 12.97
C ASN A 221 4.27 22.48 14.18
N GLN A 222 3.93 22.07 15.39
CA GLN A 222 4.81 22.24 16.54
C GLN A 222 5.70 21.04 16.78
N THR A 223 6.82 21.27 17.45
CA THR A 223 7.85 20.26 17.74
C THR A 223 8.13 20.18 19.23
N PHE A 224 8.63 19.03 19.66
CA PHE A 224 9.08 18.80 21.03
C PHE A 224 10.30 17.88 21.02
N SER A 225 11.34 18.26 21.76
CA SER A 225 12.56 17.45 21.93
C SER A 225 12.57 16.77 23.28
N ILE A 226 12.94 15.51 23.30
CA ILE A 226 13.01 14.66 24.48
C ILE A 226 14.44 14.13 24.59
N ASP A 227 15.15 14.52 25.63
CA ASP A 227 16.52 14.05 25.86
C ASP A 227 16.53 12.61 26.39
N LYS A 228 17.69 11.96 26.28
CA LYS A 228 17.94 10.64 26.86
C LYS A 228 17.54 10.63 28.33
N LYS A 229 16.99 9.53 28.81
CA LYS A 229 16.60 9.27 30.22
C LYS A 229 15.46 10.12 30.76
N ILE A 230 14.84 11.00 29.96
CA ILE A 230 13.67 11.76 30.38
C ILE A 230 12.43 10.90 30.21
N TRP A 231 11.66 10.73 31.26
CA TRP A 231 10.35 10.11 31.23
C TRP A 231 9.39 10.98 30.42
N HIS A 232 8.68 10.36 29.47
CA HIS A 232 7.77 11.09 28.62
C HIS A 232 6.58 10.23 28.22
N GLN A 233 5.47 10.92 27.92
CA GLN A 233 4.23 10.30 27.45
C GLN A 233 3.52 11.26 26.51
N GLY A 234 3.20 10.77 25.31
CA GLY A 234 2.29 11.47 24.39
C GLY A 234 0.85 11.01 24.60
N GLN A 235 -0.08 11.95 24.70
CA GLN A 235 -1.50 11.71 24.92
C GLN A 235 -2.32 12.45 23.86
N ASN A 236 -3.32 11.81 23.35
CA ASN A 236 -4.35 12.44 22.52
C ASN A 236 -5.65 12.53 23.34
N LYS A 237 -5.95 13.72 23.87
CA LYS A 237 -7.17 14.00 24.65
C LYS A 237 -8.34 14.50 23.80
N THR A 238 -8.20 14.45 22.47
CA THR A 238 -9.20 14.95 21.51
C THR A 238 -10.02 13.85 20.87
N ASN A 239 -11.05 14.21 20.11
CA ASN A 239 -11.89 13.28 19.35
C ASN A 239 -11.34 12.96 17.94
N ASN A 240 -10.19 13.54 17.55
CA ASN A 240 -9.55 13.31 16.26
C ASN A 240 -8.23 12.57 16.43
N HIS A 241 -7.78 11.88 15.40
CA HIS A 241 -6.45 11.25 15.41
C HIS A 241 -5.34 12.29 15.50
N CYS A 242 -4.31 12.00 16.29
CA CYS A 242 -3.08 12.77 16.33
C CYS A 242 -1.99 12.02 15.57
N HIS A 243 -1.37 12.67 14.58
CA HIS A 243 -0.27 12.15 13.77
C HIS A 243 1.02 12.83 14.18
N VAL A 244 2.00 12.03 14.54
CA VAL A 244 3.32 12.47 14.99
C VAL A 244 4.39 11.87 14.10
N LEU A 245 5.32 12.70 13.63
CA LEU A 245 6.60 12.25 13.08
C LEU A 245 7.61 12.23 14.24
N GLU A 246 8.13 11.05 14.55
CA GLU A 246 9.12 10.82 15.58
C GLU A 246 10.47 10.56 14.92
N VAL A 247 11.46 11.37 15.24
CA VAL A 247 12.87 11.16 14.87
C VAL A 247 13.64 10.74 16.10
N GLN A 248 14.09 9.50 16.13
CA GLN A 248 14.98 8.96 17.16
C GLN A 248 16.43 9.15 16.71
N HIS A 249 17.28 9.61 17.61
CA HIS A 249 18.72 9.81 17.36
C HIS A 249 19.56 9.31 18.53
N GLY A 250 20.57 8.46 18.26
CA GLY A 250 21.44 7.93 19.28
C GLY A 250 22.20 6.68 18.86
N GLU A 251 22.95 6.13 19.80
CA GLU A 251 23.77 4.93 19.55
C GLU A 251 22.93 3.69 19.26
N LYS A 252 21.75 3.59 19.92
CA LYS A 252 20.81 2.47 19.75
C LYS A 252 19.39 3.01 19.62
N CYS A 253 18.82 2.89 18.43
CA CYS A 253 17.41 3.20 18.13
C CYS A 253 16.61 1.90 17.96
N VAL A 254 16.70 1.00 18.95
CA VAL A 254 16.03 -0.31 18.99
C VAL A 254 14.81 -0.31 19.90
N GLU A 255 13.89 -1.25 19.71
CA GLU A 255 12.66 -1.30 20.51
C GLU A 255 12.91 -1.72 21.96
N GLU A 256 14.00 -2.43 22.22
CA GLU A 256 14.43 -2.89 23.54
C GLU A 256 15.01 -1.74 24.39
N ASP A 257 15.42 -0.61 23.77
CA ASP A 257 15.83 0.60 24.51
C ASP A 257 14.61 1.38 25.01
N ILE A 258 13.80 0.73 25.84
CA ILE A 258 12.59 1.33 26.42
C ILE A 258 12.35 0.79 27.82
N GLU A 259 12.18 1.70 28.74
CA GLU A 259 11.72 1.44 30.10
C GLU A 259 10.34 2.07 30.27
N ARG A 260 9.40 1.38 30.92
CA ARG A 260 8.01 1.84 31.09
C ARG A 260 7.62 1.92 32.54
N ARG A 261 6.84 2.96 32.89
CA ARG A 261 6.12 3.04 34.18
C ARG A 261 4.66 2.65 33.93
N TYR A 262 4.17 1.75 34.76
CA TYR A 262 2.77 1.34 34.81
C TYR A 262 2.15 1.86 36.12
N GLY A 263 0.94 2.36 36.09
CA GLY A 263 0.09 2.92 37.16
C GLY A 263 0.74 3.08 38.54
N GLY A 264 0.78 4.30 39.08
CA GLY A 264 1.37 4.59 40.35
C GLY A 264 2.87 4.94 40.34
N GLY A 265 3.53 4.93 39.16
CA GLY A 265 4.94 5.35 39.02
C GLY A 265 5.97 4.23 39.07
N TYR A 266 5.53 2.96 39.08
CA TYR A 266 6.42 1.79 39.09
C TYR A 266 6.75 1.31 37.67
N THR A 267 7.96 0.79 37.49
CA THR A 267 8.40 0.07 36.28
C THR A 267 7.86 -1.35 36.28
N VAL A 268 7.92 -2.05 35.14
CA VAL A 268 7.54 -3.48 35.04
C VAL A 268 8.39 -4.31 36.00
N ASP A 269 9.70 -4.03 36.06
CA ASP A 269 10.62 -4.79 36.91
C ASP A 269 10.31 -4.59 38.40
N GLU A 270 10.00 -3.34 38.82
CA GLU A 270 9.55 -3.05 40.18
C GLU A 270 8.22 -3.73 40.52
N ILE A 271 7.31 -3.89 39.56
CA ILE A 271 6.05 -4.62 39.75
C ILE A 271 6.30 -6.13 39.86
N ILE A 272 7.18 -6.67 39.03
CA ILE A 272 7.57 -8.09 39.07
C ILE A 272 8.25 -8.40 40.40
N GLU A 273 9.24 -7.63 40.81
CA GLU A 273 9.93 -7.81 42.11
C GLU A 273 8.96 -7.75 43.29
N ALA A 274 8.00 -6.81 43.26
CA ALA A 274 6.97 -6.71 44.30
C ALA A 274 6.01 -7.91 44.28
N THR A 275 5.71 -8.46 43.09
CA THR A 275 4.82 -9.62 42.94
C THR A 275 5.51 -10.91 43.37
N ASP A 276 6.80 -11.06 43.06
CA ASP A 276 7.59 -12.23 43.47
C ASP A 276 7.78 -12.27 44.97
N GLN A 277 7.98 -11.10 45.64
CA GLN A 277 8.03 -10.99 47.11
C GLN A 277 6.72 -11.40 47.80
N ILE A 278 5.56 -11.11 47.17
CA ILE A 278 4.24 -11.48 47.70
C ILE A 278 3.97 -13.00 47.53
N LEU A 279 4.57 -13.65 46.54
CA LEU A 279 4.43 -15.07 46.31
C LEU A 279 5.39 -15.96 47.15
N GLU A 280 6.39 -15.38 47.78
CA GLU A 280 7.33 -16.03 48.70
C GLU A 280 6.90 -15.94 50.17
N GLU A 281 5.90 -15.14 50.53
CA GLU A 281 5.23 -15.08 51.83
C GLU A 281 3.95 -15.99 51.86
#